data_7f407354c36eadc75141f5628e0c030e
#
_entry.id   7f407354c36eadc75141f5628e0c030e
#
_cell.length_a   1.000
_cell.length_b   1.000
_cell.length_c   1.000
_cell.angle_alpha   90.00
_cell.angle_beta   90.00
_cell.angle_gamma   90.00
#
_symmetry.space_group_name_H-M   'P 1'
#
loop_
_entity.id
_entity.type
_entity.pdbx_description
1 polymer ?
#
loop_
_entity_poly.entity_id
_entity_poly.type
_entity_poly.pdbx_seq_one_letter_code
_entity_poly.pdbx_strand_id
1 'polypeptide(L)'
;MFENLTNRLENIFSKLKQAPSLTKEQVDIGLVEIRQALLEADVSLQVTKNFIERVKPKAIGQEIIESTTPGQMVVKIVNDELINLLGSENTDLNFNAVPPVSMMMVGLQGSGTVSYTHLTLPTIYSV
;
A
#
# COMPACT_ATOMS: atom_id res chain seq x y z
N MET A 1 6.33 11.12 -7.95
CA MET A 1 5.78 10.97 -6.58
C MET A 1 5.89 9.54 -6.06
N PHE A 2 5.38 8.54 -6.77
CA PHE A 2 5.47 7.13 -6.34
C PHE A 2 6.89 6.53 -6.36
N GLU A 3 7.77 6.96 -7.26
CA GLU A 3 9.17 6.51 -7.28
C GLU A 3 9.92 6.76 -5.96
N ASN A 4 9.64 7.88 -5.30
CA ASN A 4 10.26 8.18 -4.00
C ASN A 4 9.81 7.24 -2.89
N LEU A 5 8.51 6.91 -2.82
CA LEU A 5 7.98 5.96 -1.84
C LEU A 5 8.52 4.55 -2.09
N THR A 6 8.47 4.09 -3.35
CA THR A 6 8.97 2.77 -3.75
C THR A 6 10.45 2.62 -3.38
N ASN A 7 11.30 3.56 -3.81
CA ASN A 7 12.73 3.53 -3.52
C ASN A 7 13.04 3.55 -2.01
N ARG A 8 12.27 4.31 -1.23
CA ARG A 8 12.42 4.34 0.24
C ARG A 8 12.04 3.02 0.87
N LEU A 9 10.88 2.46 0.50
CA LEU A 9 10.45 1.15 1.02
C LEU A 9 11.42 0.04 0.62
N GLU A 10 11.91 0.03 -0.62
CA GLU A 10 12.93 -0.93 -1.07
C GLU A 10 14.23 -0.82 -0.26
N ASN A 11 14.70 0.38 0.03
CA ASN A 11 15.89 0.59 0.86
C ASN A 11 15.69 0.06 2.29
N ILE A 12 14.53 0.36 2.91
CA ILE A 12 14.19 -0.14 4.25
C ILE A 12 14.10 -1.66 4.23
N PHE A 13 13.42 -2.24 3.24
CA PHE A 13 13.27 -3.69 3.10
C PHE A 13 14.60 -4.39 2.85
N SER A 14 15.49 -3.79 2.07
CA SER A 14 16.83 -4.33 1.83
C SER A 14 17.66 -4.38 3.12
N LYS A 15 17.63 -3.33 3.94
CA LYS A 15 18.27 -3.31 5.26
C LYS A 15 17.73 -4.41 6.16
N LEU A 16 16.41 -4.57 6.24
CA LEU A 16 15.77 -5.60 7.06
C LEU A 16 16.08 -7.01 6.58
N LYS A 17 16.10 -7.25 5.26
CA LYS A 17 16.40 -8.57 4.67
C LYS A 17 17.85 -8.99 4.87
N GLN A 18 18.80 -8.05 4.89
CA GLN A 18 20.23 -8.32 5.04
C GLN A 18 20.63 -8.58 6.50
N ALA A 19 19.78 -8.26 7.46
CA ALA A 19 20.06 -8.52 8.87
C ALA A 19 19.98 -10.04 9.17
N PRO A 20 21.04 -10.67 9.65
CA PRO A 20 21.07 -12.10 9.96
C PRO A 20 20.18 -12.45 11.16
N SER A 21 19.94 -11.49 12.03
CA SER A 21 18.98 -11.55 13.14
C SER A 21 18.32 -10.19 13.28
N LEU A 22 17.09 -10.16 13.74
CA LEU A 22 16.36 -8.91 14.03
C LEU A 22 16.03 -8.84 15.52
N THR A 23 16.37 -7.73 16.14
CA THR A 23 15.89 -7.39 17.49
C THR A 23 14.60 -6.59 17.38
N LYS A 24 13.82 -6.56 18.49
CA LYS A 24 12.59 -5.73 18.57
C LYS A 24 12.87 -4.26 18.25
N GLU A 25 14.01 -3.76 18.74
CA GLU A 25 14.44 -2.37 18.52
C GLU A 25 14.71 -2.09 17.03
N GLN A 26 15.33 -3.04 16.32
CA GLN A 26 15.60 -2.90 14.88
C GLN A 26 14.31 -2.92 14.06
N VAL A 27 13.34 -3.77 14.43
CA VAL A 27 12.02 -3.77 13.82
C VAL A 27 11.31 -2.44 14.08
N ASP A 28 11.34 -1.93 15.31
CA ASP A 28 10.73 -0.64 15.65
C ASP A 28 11.36 0.52 14.85
N ILE A 29 12.68 0.55 14.68
CA ILE A 29 13.35 1.54 13.84
C ILE A 29 12.86 1.44 12.38
N GLY A 30 12.79 0.25 11.82
CA GLY A 30 12.26 0.03 10.47
C GLY A 30 10.81 0.50 10.31
N LEU A 31 9.96 0.25 11.30
CA LEU A 31 8.57 0.71 11.30
C LEU A 31 8.45 2.23 11.39
N VAL A 32 9.35 2.91 12.11
CA VAL A 32 9.43 4.38 12.14
C VAL A 32 9.83 4.93 10.77
N GLU A 33 10.81 4.33 10.10
CA GLU A 33 11.21 4.73 8.73
C GLU A 33 10.06 4.52 7.73
N ILE A 34 9.32 3.40 7.81
CA ILE A 34 8.14 3.13 6.98
C ILE A 34 7.03 4.18 7.25
N ARG A 35 6.76 4.47 8.52
CA ARG A 35 5.79 5.51 8.91
C ARG A 35 6.14 6.85 8.29
N GLN A 36 7.39 7.24 8.34
CA GLN A 36 7.85 8.50 7.75
C GLN A 36 7.70 8.51 6.23
N ALA A 37 8.06 7.42 5.55
CA ALA A 37 7.90 7.28 4.11
C ALA A 37 6.45 7.41 3.65
N LEU A 38 5.49 6.81 4.39
CA LEU A 38 4.07 6.93 4.12
C LEU A 38 3.55 8.37 4.29
N LEU A 39 3.96 9.06 5.37
CA LEU A 39 3.58 10.46 5.60
C LEU A 39 4.13 11.40 4.52
N GLU A 40 5.37 11.20 4.08
CA GLU A 40 5.98 11.98 3.00
C GLU A 40 5.35 11.70 1.63
N ALA A 41 4.68 10.55 1.48
CA ALA A 41 3.86 10.22 0.32
C ALA A 41 2.40 10.69 0.44
N ASP A 42 2.12 11.64 1.33
CA ASP A 42 0.80 12.25 1.57
C ASP A 42 -0.27 11.27 2.10
N VAL A 43 0.13 10.11 2.66
CA VAL A 43 -0.80 9.24 3.37
C VAL A 43 -1.25 9.92 4.67
N SER A 44 -2.55 9.94 4.92
CA SER A 44 -3.09 10.63 6.11
C SER A 44 -2.51 10.05 7.42
N LEU A 45 -2.32 10.92 8.42
CA LEU A 45 -1.76 10.54 9.72
C LEU A 45 -2.56 9.41 10.38
N GLN A 46 -3.89 9.44 10.29
CA GLN A 46 -4.75 8.42 10.90
C GLN A 46 -4.57 7.05 10.24
N VAL A 47 -4.51 7.01 8.90
CA VAL A 47 -4.29 5.77 8.14
C VAL A 47 -2.91 5.20 8.46
N THR A 48 -1.88 6.05 8.45
CA THR A 48 -0.51 5.66 8.78
C THR A 48 -0.41 5.11 10.20
N LYS A 49 -1.05 5.75 11.18
CA LYS A 49 -1.08 5.28 12.57
C LYS A 49 -1.74 3.91 12.69
N ASN A 50 -2.93 3.74 12.12
CA ASN A 50 -3.66 2.46 12.11
C ASN A 50 -2.86 1.34 11.44
N PHE A 51 -2.13 1.66 10.37
CA PHE A 51 -1.24 0.72 9.69
C PHE A 51 -0.12 0.23 10.62
N ILE A 52 0.61 1.15 11.25
CA ILE A 52 1.71 0.79 12.17
C ILE A 52 1.18 0.00 13.38
N GLU A 53 0.03 0.37 13.94
CA GLU A 53 -0.60 -0.36 15.05
C GLU A 53 -0.96 -1.81 14.69
N ARG A 54 -1.29 -2.09 13.42
CA ARG A 54 -1.58 -3.45 12.94
C ARG A 54 -0.31 -4.25 12.61
N VAL A 55 0.70 -3.60 12.03
CA VAL A 55 1.95 -4.26 11.66
C VAL A 55 2.81 -4.60 12.88
N LYS A 56 2.95 -3.66 13.82
CA LYS A 56 3.87 -3.78 14.95
C LYS A 56 3.71 -5.07 15.76
N PRO A 57 2.53 -5.44 16.26
CA PRO A 57 2.38 -6.67 17.06
C PRO A 57 2.70 -7.94 16.27
N LYS A 58 2.44 -7.95 14.96
CA LYS A 58 2.76 -9.08 14.08
C LYS A 58 4.27 -9.17 13.83
N ALA A 59 4.93 -8.04 13.58
CA ALA A 59 6.35 -7.98 13.26
C ALA A 59 7.29 -8.25 14.46
N ILE A 60 6.84 -7.98 15.69
CA ILE A 60 7.60 -8.20 16.93
C ILE A 60 7.28 -9.56 17.57
N GLY A 61 6.41 -10.38 16.98
CA GLY A 61 6.07 -11.70 17.47
C GLY A 61 7.31 -12.59 17.63
N GLN A 62 7.34 -13.42 18.69
CA GLN A 62 8.49 -14.27 19.01
C GLN A 62 8.83 -15.21 17.85
N GLU A 63 7.85 -15.78 17.19
CA GLU A 63 8.01 -16.64 16.01
C GLU A 63 8.75 -15.95 14.84
N ILE A 64 8.59 -14.65 14.71
CA ILE A 64 9.25 -13.85 13.66
C ILE A 64 10.71 -13.62 14.01
N ILE A 65 10.98 -13.21 15.25
CA ILE A 65 12.34 -12.88 15.71
C ILE A 65 13.23 -14.13 15.79
N GLU A 66 12.67 -15.27 16.17
CA GLU A 66 13.38 -16.56 16.27
C GLU A 66 13.46 -17.32 14.92
N SER A 67 12.85 -16.80 13.86
CA SER A 67 12.88 -17.45 12.54
C SER A 67 14.28 -17.37 11.90
N THR A 68 14.54 -18.28 10.97
CA THR A 68 15.79 -18.27 10.17
C THR A 68 15.86 -17.12 9.17
N THR A 69 14.72 -16.49 8.85
CA THR A 69 14.62 -15.37 7.90
C THR A 69 13.72 -14.25 8.44
N PRO A 70 14.04 -13.66 9.61
CA PRO A 70 13.17 -12.72 10.29
C PRO A 70 12.89 -11.46 9.43
N GLY A 71 13.89 -10.95 8.73
CA GLY A 71 13.73 -9.78 7.86
C GLY A 71 12.77 -10.00 6.71
N GLN A 72 12.78 -11.18 6.09
CA GLN A 72 11.85 -11.52 5.02
C GLN A 72 10.41 -11.64 5.55
N MET A 73 10.24 -12.19 6.75
CA MET A 73 8.93 -12.30 7.39
C MET A 73 8.35 -10.94 7.74
N VAL A 74 9.16 -10.02 8.28
CA VAL A 74 8.72 -8.64 8.55
C VAL A 74 8.30 -7.93 7.26
N VAL A 75 9.10 -8.05 6.19
CA VAL A 75 8.76 -7.48 4.88
C VAL A 75 7.44 -8.05 4.35
N LYS A 76 7.22 -9.37 4.48
CA LYS A 76 5.97 -10.00 4.08
C LYS A 76 4.77 -9.44 4.86
N ILE A 77 4.89 -9.32 6.20
CA ILE A 77 3.84 -8.74 7.04
C ILE A 77 3.49 -7.32 6.60
N VAL A 78 4.50 -6.48 6.35
CA VAL A 78 4.30 -5.11 5.86
C VAL A 78 3.59 -5.11 4.52
N ASN A 79 4.01 -5.96 3.58
CA ASN A 79 3.40 -6.08 2.26
C ASN A 79 1.93 -6.53 2.34
N ASP A 80 1.64 -7.55 3.15
CA ASP A 80 0.28 -8.05 3.32
C ASP A 80 -0.64 -6.97 3.92
N GLU A 81 -0.15 -6.17 4.89
CA GLU A 81 -0.91 -5.06 5.45
C GLU A 81 -1.07 -3.88 4.48
N LEU A 82 -0.11 -3.63 3.58
CA LEU A 82 -0.27 -2.64 2.51
C LEU A 82 -1.35 -3.08 1.51
N ILE A 83 -1.37 -4.36 1.13
CA ILE A 83 -2.43 -4.92 0.26
C ILE A 83 -3.80 -4.76 0.94
N ASN A 84 -3.91 -5.11 2.22
CA ASN A 84 -5.15 -4.93 2.99
C ASN A 84 -5.59 -3.46 3.07
N LEU A 85 -4.64 -2.54 3.17
CA LEU A 85 -4.91 -1.10 3.22
C LEU A 85 -5.46 -0.57 1.89
N LEU A 86 -4.96 -1.09 0.76
CA LEU A 86 -5.40 -0.72 -0.59
C LEU A 86 -6.73 -1.36 -0.98
N GLY A 87 -7.15 -2.40 -0.28
CA GLY A 87 -8.35 -3.18 -0.56
C GLY A 87 -8.02 -4.55 -1.17
N SER A 88 -8.52 -5.60 -0.54
CA SER A 88 -8.29 -7.00 -0.96
C SER A 88 -9.26 -7.46 -2.04
N GLU A 89 -10.36 -6.74 -2.26
CA GLU A 89 -11.41 -7.11 -3.21
C GLU A 89 -11.49 -6.09 -4.34
N ASN A 90 -11.59 -6.61 -5.57
CA ASN A 90 -11.90 -5.79 -6.72
C ASN A 90 -13.40 -5.46 -6.70
N THR A 91 -13.74 -4.19 -6.66
CA THR A 91 -15.13 -3.74 -6.72
C THR A 91 -15.42 -3.25 -8.12
N ASP A 92 -16.26 -3.99 -8.84
CA ASP A 92 -16.72 -3.61 -10.16
C ASP A 92 -17.62 -2.36 -10.12
N LEU A 93 -17.66 -1.65 -11.23
CA LEU A 93 -18.56 -0.52 -11.39
C LEU A 93 -20.01 -1.00 -11.45
N ASN A 94 -20.88 -0.41 -10.63
CA ASN A 94 -22.30 -0.73 -10.63
C ASN A 94 -23.06 0.13 -11.64
N PHE A 95 -23.47 -0.49 -12.74
CA PHE A 95 -24.28 0.16 -13.79
C PHE A 95 -25.80 -0.11 -13.65
N ASN A 96 -26.24 -0.74 -12.56
CA ASN A 96 -27.63 -1.06 -12.31
C ASN A 96 -28.44 0.18 -11.91
N ALA A 97 -28.69 1.07 -12.88
CA ALA A 97 -29.52 2.26 -12.72
C ALA A 97 -30.36 2.49 -14.00
N VAL A 98 -31.39 3.30 -13.87
CA VAL A 98 -32.23 3.66 -15.04
C VAL A 98 -31.39 4.46 -16.04
N PRO A 99 -31.28 4.05 -17.31
CA PRO A 99 -30.53 4.81 -18.31
C PRO A 99 -31.07 6.26 -18.51
N PRO A 100 -30.20 7.22 -18.79
CA PRO A 100 -28.74 7.11 -18.94
C PRO A 100 -28.01 7.03 -17.59
N VAL A 101 -27.04 6.12 -17.47
CA VAL A 101 -26.18 6.03 -16.28
C VAL A 101 -25.02 7.00 -16.43
N SER A 102 -25.02 8.06 -15.66
CA SER A 102 -23.98 9.09 -15.70
C SER A 102 -22.84 8.74 -14.74
N MET A 103 -21.60 8.77 -15.24
CA MET A 103 -20.39 8.61 -14.44
C MET A 103 -19.50 9.85 -14.59
N MET A 104 -19.02 10.36 -13.47
CA MET A 104 -18.09 11.49 -13.45
C MET A 104 -16.70 11.02 -13.03
N MET A 105 -15.72 11.19 -13.94
CA MET A 105 -14.32 10.98 -13.64
C MET A 105 -13.74 12.21 -12.94
N VAL A 106 -13.16 12.02 -11.76
CA VAL A 106 -12.58 13.10 -10.95
C VAL A 106 -11.14 12.75 -10.62
N GLY A 107 -10.22 13.69 -10.83
CA GLY A 107 -8.81 13.50 -10.51
C GLY A 107 -8.01 14.77 -10.69
N LEU A 108 -6.79 14.78 -10.14
CA LEU A 108 -5.82 15.83 -10.34
C LEU A 108 -5.24 15.77 -11.77
N GLN A 109 -4.59 16.84 -12.19
CA GLN A 109 -3.90 16.89 -13.49
C GLN A 109 -2.88 15.75 -13.58
N GLY A 110 -2.93 14.97 -14.66
CA GLY A 110 -2.06 13.82 -14.87
C GLY A 110 -2.55 12.49 -14.28
N SER A 111 -3.71 12.46 -13.61
CA SER A 111 -4.29 11.21 -13.06
C SER A 111 -4.96 10.31 -14.12
N GLY A 112 -4.94 10.70 -15.40
CA GLY A 112 -5.45 9.90 -16.51
C GLY A 112 -6.97 10.02 -16.76
N THR A 113 -7.67 10.94 -16.11
CA THR A 113 -9.13 11.13 -16.27
C THR A 113 -9.55 11.28 -17.73
N VAL A 114 -8.80 12.02 -18.54
CA VAL A 114 -9.07 12.21 -19.98
C VAL A 114 -8.88 10.89 -20.75
N SER A 115 -7.83 10.13 -20.45
CA SER A 115 -7.54 8.85 -21.14
C SER A 115 -8.64 7.83 -20.90
N TYR A 116 -9.16 7.72 -19.68
CA TYR A 116 -10.27 6.82 -19.36
C TYR A 116 -11.57 7.22 -20.08
N THR A 117 -11.87 8.51 -20.18
CA THR A 117 -13.03 8.98 -20.92
C THR A 117 -12.98 8.58 -22.40
N HIS A 118 -11.81 8.71 -23.03
CA HIS A 118 -11.62 8.32 -24.43
C HIS A 118 -11.58 6.80 -24.65
N LEU A 119 -11.10 6.02 -23.69
CA LEU A 119 -11.03 4.56 -23.82
C LEU A 119 -12.36 3.87 -23.56
N THR A 120 -13.21 4.40 -22.69
CA THR A 120 -14.46 3.75 -22.30
C THR A 120 -15.67 4.14 -23.14
N LEU A 121 -15.73 5.35 -23.65
CA LEU A 121 -16.85 5.81 -24.50
C LEU A 121 -17.08 4.97 -25.75
N PRO A 122 -16.06 4.56 -26.53
CA PRO A 122 -16.27 3.74 -27.72
C PRO A 122 -16.83 2.34 -27.45
N THR A 123 -16.56 1.77 -26.26
CA THR A 123 -17.03 0.44 -25.86
C THR A 123 -18.46 0.44 -25.36
N ILE A 124 -18.99 1.58 -24.92
CA ILE A 124 -20.37 1.74 -24.46
C ILE A 124 -21.36 1.88 -25.64
N TYR A 125 -20.87 2.30 -26.80
CA TYR A 125 -21.68 2.50 -28.01
C TYR A 125 -21.71 1.27 -28.94
N SER A 126 -21.08 0.17 -28.62
CA SER A 126 -21.13 -1.08 -29.39
C SER A 126 -22.17 -2.04 -28.80
N VAL A 127 -23.42 -1.59 -28.74
CA VAL A 127 -24.60 -2.43 -28.54
C VAL A 127 -25.55 -2.25 -29.71
#